data_9f4d26cda0205372d5a203c56b10f378
#
_entry.id   9f4d26cda0205372d5a203c56b10f378
#
_cell.length_a   1.000
_cell.length_b   1.000
_cell.length_c   1.000
_cell.angle_alpha   90.00
_cell.angle_beta   90.00
_cell.angle_gamma   90.00
#
_symmetry.space_group_name_H-M   'P 1'
#
loop_
_entity.id
_entity.type
_entity.pdbx_description
1 polymer ?
#
loop_
_entity_poly.entity_id
_entity_poly.type
_entity_poly.pdbx_seq_one_letter_code
_entity_poly.pdbx_strand_id
1 'polypeptide(L)'
;VKLSGKEVRLDRDELLVDKTDLDGHLTYVNHAFTKITGYSEAECLGQRRGILDKNGMPQTVFELLWKTVGEGRDACAYLNATTKTGDHVWIIAHVMPNIQQGKIVGYHTIGRACNPATIKGTILPLYNDLDRAERDATKDTGALLNAMLADKGGSYELFVSDLMEMD
;
A
#
# COMPACT_ATOMS: atom_id res chain seq x y z
N VAL A 1 5.86 -17.00 -5.48
CA VAL A 1 6.77 -17.10 -4.33
C VAL A 1 6.00 -17.74 -3.17
N LYS A 2 6.62 -18.67 -2.44
CA LYS A 2 6.02 -19.26 -1.23
C LYS A 2 6.19 -18.26 -0.07
N LEU A 3 5.10 -17.90 0.60
CA LEU A 3 5.15 -17.00 1.75
C LEU A 3 5.88 -17.66 2.92
N SER A 4 6.84 -16.96 3.52
CA SER A 4 7.61 -17.43 4.68
C SER A 4 6.93 -17.15 6.01
N GLY A 5 6.03 -16.17 6.03
CA GLY A 5 5.41 -15.63 7.24
C GLY A 5 6.33 -14.73 8.08
N LYS A 6 7.58 -14.55 7.66
CA LYS A 6 8.54 -13.69 8.36
C LYS A 6 8.35 -12.23 7.96
N GLU A 7 8.28 -11.36 8.96
CA GLU A 7 8.28 -9.91 8.76
C GLU A 7 9.72 -9.39 8.66
N VAL A 8 10.01 -8.62 7.63
CA VAL A 8 11.19 -7.75 7.55
C VAL A 8 10.74 -6.30 7.76
N ARG A 9 11.61 -5.48 8.32
CA ARG A 9 11.24 -4.10 8.70
C ARG A 9 12.10 -3.11 7.97
N LEU A 10 11.46 -2.04 7.52
CA LEU A 10 12.12 -0.86 7.02
C LEU A 10 12.65 -0.05 8.22
N ASP A 11 13.87 0.45 8.13
CA ASP A 11 14.40 1.37 9.11
C ASP A 11 13.63 2.72 9.08
N ARG A 12 13.49 3.37 10.24
CA ARG A 12 12.70 4.62 10.34
C ARG A 12 13.26 5.76 9.47
N ASP A 13 14.56 5.74 9.24
CA ASP A 13 15.25 6.77 8.46
C ASP A 13 15.33 6.42 6.96
N GLU A 14 14.84 5.25 6.55
CA GLU A 14 14.80 4.83 5.16
C GLU A 14 13.44 5.11 4.54
N LEU A 15 13.46 5.53 3.28
CA LEU A 15 12.27 5.70 2.44
C LEU A 15 12.36 4.76 1.24
N LEU A 16 11.33 3.93 1.06
CA LEU A 16 11.14 3.25 -0.21
C LEU A 16 10.60 4.24 -1.23
N VAL A 17 11.18 4.28 -2.41
CA VAL A 17 10.67 5.12 -3.50
C VAL A 17 10.55 4.27 -4.74
N ASP A 18 9.35 4.29 -5.33
CA ASP A 18 9.11 3.75 -6.66
C ASP A 18 8.30 4.71 -7.53
N LYS A 19 8.45 4.57 -8.84
CA LYS A 19 7.60 5.25 -9.82
C LYS A 19 7.07 4.24 -10.81
N THR A 20 5.86 4.48 -11.27
CA THR A 20 5.22 3.67 -12.31
C THR A 20 4.73 4.55 -13.46
N ASP A 21 4.53 3.91 -14.61
CA ASP A 21 3.71 4.46 -15.68
C ASP A 21 2.20 4.35 -15.33
N LEU A 22 1.33 4.72 -16.27
CA LEU A 22 -0.12 4.65 -16.10
C LEU A 22 -0.65 3.21 -15.99
N ASP A 23 0.05 2.26 -16.57
CA ASP A 23 -0.31 0.83 -16.56
C ASP A 23 0.21 0.11 -15.31
N GLY A 24 0.93 0.84 -14.45
CA GLY A 24 1.50 0.32 -13.21
C GLY A 24 2.82 -0.43 -13.38
N HIS A 25 3.52 -0.25 -14.51
CA HIS A 25 4.87 -0.80 -14.67
C HIS A 25 5.89 0.10 -13.98
N LEU A 26 6.80 -0.51 -13.23
CA LEU A 26 7.88 0.19 -12.54
C LEU A 26 8.84 0.85 -13.54
N THR A 27 9.03 2.15 -13.39
CA THR A 27 9.94 2.98 -14.19
C THR A 27 11.13 3.48 -13.38
N TYR A 28 11.05 3.39 -12.07
CA TYR A 28 12.10 3.74 -11.13
C TYR A 28 11.91 3.02 -9.80
N VAL A 29 13.01 2.61 -9.17
CA VAL A 29 13.08 2.16 -7.78
C VAL A 29 14.38 2.69 -7.15
N ASN A 30 14.35 3.04 -5.87
CA ASN A 30 15.56 3.47 -5.17
C ASN A 30 16.30 2.29 -4.49
N HIS A 31 17.46 2.58 -3.93
CA HIS A 31 18.28 1.57 -3.25
C HIS A 31 17.56 0.92 -2.05
N ALA A 32 16.84 1.68 -1.24
CA ALA A 32 16.08 1.13 -0.11
C ALA A 32 15.01 0.14 -0.58
N PHE A 33 14.35 0.42 -1.71
CA PHE A 33 13.40 -0.50 -2.31
C PHE A 33 14.05 -1.83 -2.69
N THR A 34 15.18 -1.80 -3.41
CA THR A 34 15.89 -3.04 -3.82
C THR A 34 16.45 -3.80 -2.62
N LYS A 35 16.97 -3.09 -1.62
CA LYS A 35 17.50 -3.66 -0.37
C LYS A 35 16.43 -4.43 0.40
N ILE A 36 15.25 -3.83 0.62
CA ILE A 36 14.21 -4.43 1.46
C ILE A 36 13.40 -5.51 0.72
N THR A 37 13.15 -5.32 -0.57
CA THR A 37 12.38 -6.27 -1.37
C THR A 37 13.20 -7.45 -1.86
N GLY A 38 14.52 -7.30 -1.97
CA GLY A 38 15.44 -8.31 -2.50
C GLY A 38 15.45 -8.44 -4.02
N TYR A 39 14.67 -7.60 -4.73
CA TYR A 39 14.72 -7.52 -6.19
C TYR A 39 15.77 -6.50 -6.62
N SER A 40 16.57 -6.83 -7.62
CA SER A 40 17.44 -5.84 -8.26
C SER A 40 16.64 -4.83 -9.08
N GLU A 41 17.20 -3.67 -9.36
CA GLU A 41 16.57 -2.67 -10.22
C GLU A 41 16.23 -3.27 -11.60
N ALA A 42 17.13 -4.04 -12.20
CA ALA A 42 16.91 -4.70 -13.50
C ALA A 42 15.74 -5.69 -13.49
N GLU A 43 15.49 -6.35 -12.34
CA GLU A 43 14.35 -7.24 -12.18
C GLU A 43 13.03 -6.49 -11.97
N CYS A 44 13.10 -5.24 -11.49
CA CYS A 44 11.93 -4.40 -11.21
C CYS A 44 11.44 -3.64 -12.44
N LEU A 45 12.36 -2.99 -13.18
CA LEU A 45 12.00 -2.10 -14.27
C LEU A 45 11.21 -2.81 -15.37
N GLY A 46 10.09 -2.22 -15.74
CA GLY A 46 9.15 -2.79 -16.72
C GLY A 46 8.22 -3.87 -16.17
N GLN A 47 8.40 -4.32 -14.93
CA GLN A 47 7.47 -5.23 -14.27
C GLN A 47 6.31 -4.45 -13.64
N ARG A 48 5.13 -5.06 -13.58
CA ARG A 48 4.02 -4.47 -12.85
C ARG A 48 4.37 -4.39 -11.37
N ARG A 49 4.06 -3.28 -10.71
CA ARG A 49 4.26 -3.08 -9.28
C ARG A 49 3.59 -4.16 -8.43
N GLY A 50 2.51 -4.75 -8.92
CA GLY A 50 1.84 -5.92 -8.34
C GLY A 50 2.73 -7.15 -8.10
N ILE A 51 4.01 -7.14 -8.52
CA ILE A 51 5.00 -8.15 -8.11
C ILE A 51 5.15 -8.23 -6.59
N LEU A 52 4.84 -7.12 -5.86
CA LEU A 52 4.90 -7.03 -4.41
C LEU A 52 3.57 -7.35 -3.71
N ASP A 53 2.45 -7.37 -4.44
CA ASP A 53 1.09 -7.36 -3.87
C ASP A 53 0.53 -8.77 -3.63
N LYS A 54 1.29 -9.66 -3.00
CA LYS A 54 0.90 -11.07 -2.86
C LYS A 54 0.41 -11.47 -1.46
N ASN A 55 0.17 -10.51 -0.56
CA ASN A 55 0.03 -10.83 0.86
C ASN A 55 -1.29 -10.36 1.47
N GLY A 56 -2.42 -10.94 1.04
CA GLY A 56 -3.68 -10.83 1.79
C GLY A 56 -4.17 -9.41 2.07
N MET A 57 -3.85 -8.47 1.19
CA MET A 57 -4.35 -7.10 1.27
C MET A 57 -5.81 -7.07 0.81
N PRO A 58 -6.72 -6.37 1.52
CA PRO A 58 -8.09 -6.21 1.08
C PRO A 58 -8.14 -5.49 -0.27
N GLN A 59 -8.89 -6.05 -1.22
CA GLN A 59 -9.10 -5.47 -2.54
C GLN A 59 -9.73 -4.07 -2.45
N THR A 60 -10.64 -3.88 -1.49
CA THR A 60 -11.31 -2.61 -1.20
C THR A 60 -10.32 -1.47 -0.94
N VAL A 61 -9.23 -1.74 -0.21
CA VAL A 61 -8.20 -0.73 0.10
C VAL A 61 -7.43 -0.35 -1.18
N PHE A 62 -7.07 -1.33 -2.00
CA PHE A 62 -6.42 -1.07 -3.29
C PHE A 62 -7.30 -0.29 -4.25
N GLU A 63 -8.57 -0.66 -4.39
CA GLU A 63 -9.51 0.03 -5.25
C GLU A 63 -9.70 1.48 -4.83
N LEU A 64 -9.85 1.74 -3.53
CA LEU A 64 -9.95 3.10 -2.99
C LEU A 64 -8.68 3.91 -3.26
N LEU A 65 -7.50 3.34 -3.00
CA LEU A 65 -6.22 3.98 -3.25
C LEU A 65 -6.09 4.41 -4.72
N TRP A 66 -6.27 3.47 -5.65
CA TRP A 66 -6.08 3.72 -7.08
C TRP A 66 -7.16 4.61 -7.67
N LYS A 67 -8.40 4.53 -7.18
CA LYS A 67 -9.46 5.48 -7.54
C LYS A 67 -9.06 6.91 -7.15
N THR A 68 -8.64 7.12 -5.91
CA THR A 68 -8.25 8.43 -5.39
C THR A 68 -7.11 9.05 -6.20
N VAL A 69 -6.06 8.26 -6.46
CA VAL A 69 -4.88 8.74 -7.19
C VAL A 69 -5.20 8.96 -8.67
N GLY A 70 -6.04 8.12 -9.27
CA GLY A 70 -6.51 8.26 -10.65
C GLY A 70 -7.37 9.52 -10.87
N GLU A 71 -7.99 10.04 -9.81
CA GLU A 71 -8.70 11.33 -9.82
C GLU A 71 -7.76 12.55 -9.67
N GLY A 72 -6.45 12.32 -9.59
CA GLY A 72 -5.44 13.37 -9.47
C GLY A 72 -5.18 13.85 -8.04
N ARG A 73 -5.60 13.07 -7.03
CA ARG A 73 -5.39 13.36 -5.61
C ARG A 73 -4.36 12.40 -5.01
N ASP A 74 -3.62 12.86 -4.04
CA ASP A 74 -2.73 12.02 -3.26
C ASP A 74 -3.53 11.06 -2.37
N ALA A 75 -2.97 9.89 -2.09
CA ALA A 75 -3.58 8.94 -1.17
C ALA A 75 -2.52 8.23 -0.32
N CYS A 76 -2.87 7.93 0.92
CA CYS A 76 -2.05 7.14 1.84
C CYS A 76 -2.76 5.84 2.19
N ALA A 77 -1.98 4.75 2.29
CA ALA A 77 -2.48 3.45 2.74
C ALA A 77 -1.40 2.66 3.48
N TYR A 78 -1.82 1.84 4.43
CA TYR A 78 -0.96 0.79 4.98
C TYR A 78 -0.92 -0.38 4.00
N LEU A 79 0.26 -0.68 3.48
CA LEU A 79 0.47 -1.76 2.52
C LEU A 79 1.37 -2.83 3.10
N ASN A 80 1.03 -4.09 2.81
CA ASN A 80 1.84 -5.26 3.15
C ASN A 80 2.43 -5.85 1.88
N ALA A 81 3.69 -5.55 1.61
CA ALA A 81 4.37 -6.01 0.42
C ALA A 81 5.13 -7.32 0.66
N THR A 82 5.19 -8.17 -0.37
CA THR A 82 5.94 -9.44 -0.34
C THR A 82 7.30 -9.25 -0.97
N THR A 83 8.34 -9.72 -0.29
CA THR A 83 9.72 -9.71 -0.80
C THR A 83 9.97 -10.87 -1.77
N LYS A 84 11.11 -10.84 -2.45
CA LYS A 84 11.55 -11.91 -3.37
C LYS A 84 11.69 -13.28 -2.66
N THR A 85 12.03 -13.29 -1.38
CA THR A 85 12.18 -14.50 -0.56
C THR A 85 10.87 -15.00 0.04
N GLY A 86 9.76 -14.25 -0.13
CA GLY A 86 8.47 -14.59 0.45
C GLY A 86 8.26 -14.02 1.86
N ASP A 87 9.20 -13.25 2.38
CA ASP A 87 9.02 -12.46 3.58
C ASP A 87 8.06 -11.30 3.29
N HIS A 88 7.57 -10.60 4.32
CA HIS A 88 6.68 -9.46 4.10
C HIS A 88 7.18 -8.22 4.85
N VAL A 89 6.81 -7.06 4.32
CA VAL A 89 7.12 -5.75 4.91
C VAL A 89 5.88 -4.86 4.93
N TRP A 90 5.58 -4.32 6.10
CA TRP A 90 4.56 -3.28 6.23
C TRP A 90 5.15 -1.90 5.98
N ILE A 91 4.47 -1.11 5.17
CA ILE A 91 4.80 0.28 4.88
C ILE A 91 3.55 1.15 4.94
N ILE A 92 3.73 2.41 5.32
CA ILE A 92 2.78 3.47 5.03
C ILE A 92 3.18 4.02 3.66
N ALA A 93 2.35 3.77 2.66
CA ALA A 93 2.59 4.24 1.31
C ALA A 93 1.83 5.54 1.05
N HIS A 94 2.55 6.59 0.69
CA HIS A 94 2.00 7.81 0.12
C HIS A 94 2.14 7.73 -1.39
N VAL A 95 1.03 7.68 -2.09
CA VAL A 95 0.97 7.57 -3.55
C VAL A 95 0.47 8.89 -4.13
N MET A 96 1.21 9.42 -5.09
CA MET A 96 0.93 10.71 -5.73
C MET A 96 0.86 10.54 -7.25
N PRO A 97 -0.07 11.21 -7.94
CA PRO A 97 -0.07 11.26 -9.38
C PRO A 97 1.10 12.11 -9.89
N ASN A 98 1.81 11.62 -10.90
CA ASN A 98 2.78 12.42 -11.64
C ASN A 98 2.05 13.13 -12.77
N ILE A 99 1.96 14.46 -12.68
CA ILE A 99 1.20 15.29 -13.63
C ILE A 99 2.18 16.07 -14.51
N GLN A 100 2.05 15.90 -15.83
CA GLN A 100 2.78 16.66 -16.83
C GLN A 100 1.80 17.30 -17.82
N GLN A 101 1.93 18.60 -18.03
CA GLN A 101 1.05 19.37 -18.93
C GLN A 101 -0.45 19.15 -18.63
N GLY A 102 -0.82 19.05 -17.36
CA GLY A 102 -2.21 18.85 -16.91
C GLY A 102 -2.75 17.42 -17.07
N LYS A 103 -1.90 16.45 -17.43
CA LYS A 103 -2.29 15.04 -17.56
C LYS A 103 -1.49 14.18 -16.60
N ILE A 104 -2.15 13.19 -16.02
CA ILE A 104 -1.46 12.15 -15.24
C ILE A 104 -0.68 11.28 -16.23
N VAL A 105 0.62 11.12 -15.99
CA VAL A 105 1.55 10.32 -16.83
C VAL A 105 2.11 9.11 -16.09
N GLY A 106 1.77 8.94 -14.82
CA GLY A 106 2.22 7.84 -13.97
C GLY A 106 2.00 8.18 -12.51
N TYR A 107 2.60 7.38 -11.63
CA TYR A 107 2.45 7.51 -10.19
C TYR A 107 3.80 7.45 -9.49
N HIS A 108 3.87 8.09 -8.33
CA HIS A 108 5.04 8.12 -7.46
C HIS A 108 4.64 7.63 -6.08
N THR A 109 5.35 6.64 -5.55
CA THR A 109 5.10 6.09 -4.21
C THR A 109 6.28 6.37 -3.30
N ILE A 110 5.99 6.85 -2.08
CA ILE A 110 6.94 6.93 -0.98
C ILE A 110 6.43 6.03 0.14
N GLY A 111 7.19 4.99 0.46
CA GLY A 111 6.91 4.07 1.57
C GLY A 111 7.76 4.39 2.79
N ARG A 112 7.14 4.43 3.97
CA ARG A 112 7.77 4.64 5.27
C ARG A 112 7.57 3.45 6.19
N ALA A 113 8.42 3.33 7.20
CA ALA A 113 8.26 2.34 8.26
C ALA A 113 6.96 2.55 9.04
N CYS A 114 6.33 1.45 9.44
CA CYS A 114 5.13 1.45 10.27
C CYS A 114 5.47 1.18 11.73
N ASN A 115 4.63 1.70 12.63
CA ASN A 115 4.63 1.28 14.02
C ASN A 115 4.02 -0.12 14.15
N PRO A 116 4.75 -1.12 14.68
CA PRO A 116 4.24 -2.49 14.82
C PRO A 116 3.01 -2.60 15.72
N ALA A 117 2.87 -1.71 16.71
CA ALA A 117 1.70 -1.71 17.58
C ALA A 117 0.44 -1.28 16.81
N THR A 118 0.54 -0.25 15.97
CA THR A 118 -0.53 0.23 15.07
C THR A 118 -0.94 -0.89 14.10
N ILE A 119 0.05 -1.57 13.49
CA ILE A 119 -0.24 -2.71 12.60
C ILE A 119 -1.02 -3.80 13.33
N LYS A 120 -0.54 -4.26 14.49
CA LYS A 120 -1.16 -5.38 15.22
C LYS A 120 -2.50 -5.03 15.84
N GLY A 121 -2.61 -3.83 16.42
CA GLY A 121 -3.77 -3.42 17.19
C GLY A 121 -4.91 -2.83 16.36
N THR A 122 -4.61 -2.31 15.18
CA THR A 122 -5.59 -1.54 14.40
C THR A 122 -5.72 -2.02 12.96
N ILE A 123 -4.61 -2.06 12.21
CA ILE A 123 -4.65 -2.34 10.77
C ILE A 123 -4.99 -3.81 10.48
N LEU A 124 -4.31 -4.75 11.11
CA LEU A 124 -4.55 -6.17 10.90
C LEU A 124 -6.00 -6.60 11.23
N PRO A 125 -6.60 -6.19 12.37
CA PRO A 125 -8.01 -6.48 12.64
C PRO A 125 -8.93 -5.93 11.54
N LEU A 126 -8.76 -4.66 11.16
CA LEU A 126 -9.55 -4.03 10.11
C LEU A 126 -9.42 -4.77 8.76
N TYR A 127 -8.20 -5.10 8.35
CA TYR A 127 -7.95 -5.76 7.07
C TYR A 127 -8.46 -7.20 7.06
N ASN A 128 -8.37 -7.91 8.17
CA ASN A 128 -8.94 -9.26 8.30
C ASN A 128 -10.47 -9.25 8.19
N ASP A 129 -11.13 -8.24 8.75
CA ASP A 129 -12.58 -8.11 8.66
C ASP A 129 -13.03 -7.76 7.23
N LEU A 130 -12.28 -6.89 6.54
CA LEU A 130 -12.51 -6.59 5.12
C LEU A 130 -12.28 -7.83 4.24
N ASP A 131 -11.18 -8.55 4.41
CA ASP A 131 -10.87 -9.77 3.64
C ASP A 131 -11.96 -10.84 3.81
N ARG A 132 -12.50 -11.00 5.03
CA ARG A 132 -13.64 -11.88 5.25
C ARG A 132 -14.88 -11.42 4.51
N ALA A 133 -15.15 -10.11 4.52
CA ALA A 133 -16.31 -9.55 3.83
C ALA A 133 -16.18 -9.67 2.31
N GLU A 134 -14.99 -9.51 1.75
CA GLU A 134 -14.72 -9.65 0.31
C GLU A 134 -14.96 -11.05 -0.23
N ARG A 135 -14.89 -12.07 0.63
CA ARG A 135 -15.25 -13.46 0.26
C ARG A 135 -16.75 -13.68 0.09
N ASP A 136 -17.55 -12.75 0.58
CA ASP A 136 -19.01 -12.75 0.42
C ASP A 136 -19.39 -11.74 -0.68
N ALA A 137 -19.59 -12.24 -1.89
CA ALA A 137 -19.91 -11.42 -3.07
C ALA A 137 -21.23 -10.61 -2.94
N THR A 138 -22.02 -10.83 -1.89
CA THR A 138 -23.24 -10.06 -1.61
C THR A 138 -23.00 -8.79 -0.81
N LYS A 139 -21.79 -8.60 -0.28
CA LYS A 139 -21.44 -7.46 0.58
C LYS A 139 -20.84 -6.31 -0.21
N ASP A 140 -21.32 -5.11 0.05
CA ASP A 140 -20.65 -3.87 -0.35
C ASP A 140 -19.53 -3.56 0.64
N THR A 141 -18.31 -3.95 0.28
CA THR A 141 -17.14 -3.81 1.14
C THR A 141 -16.68 -2.35 1.27
N GLY A 142 -16.99 -1.51 0.29
CA GLY A 142 -16.77 -0.06 0.39
C GLY A 142 -17.67 0.59 1.44
N ALA A 143 -18.96 0.25 1.42
CA ALA A 143 -19.90 0.71 2.45
C ALA A 143 -19.55 0.16 3.83
N LEU A 144 -19.08 -1.09 3.91
CA LEU A 144 -18.60 -1.71 5.16
C LEU A 144 -17.40 -0.95 5.72
N LEU A 145 -16.40 -0.66 4.89
CA LEU A 145 -15.23 0.12 5.30
C LEU A 145 -15.63 1.47 5.87
N ASN A 146 -16.50 2.21 5.18
CA ASN A 146 -17.00 3.50 5.66
C ASN A 146 -17.75 3.37 7.00
N ALA A 147 -18.57 2.32 7.18
CA ALA A 147 -19.27 2.06 8.43
C ALA A 147 -18.30 1.74 9.58
N MET A 148 -17.26 0.95 9.33
CA MET A 148 -16.23 0.61 10.32
C MET A 148 -15.39 1.84 10.74
N LEU A 149 -15.32 2.85 9.88
CA LEU A 149 -14.56 4.07 10.11
C LEU A 149 -15.43 5.26 10.54
N ALA A 150 -16.75 5.08 10.69
CA ALA A 150 -17.66 6.16 11.03
C ALA A 150 -17.25 6.92 12.31
N ASP A 151 -16.77 6.20 13.33
CA ASP A 151 -16.28 6.77 14.59
C ASP A 151 -14.80 7.22 14.54
N LYS A 152 -14.14 7.06 13.37
CA LYS A 152 -12.70 7.29 13.18
C LYS A 152 -12.43 8.26 12.04
N GLY A 153 -13.23 9.32 11.94
CA GLY A 153 -13.11 10.32 10.88
C GLY A 153 -13.96 10.09 9.64
N GLY A 154 -14.64 8.94 9.53
CA GLY A 154 -15.63 8.65 8.47
C GLY A 154 -15.07 8.30 7.10
N SER A 155 -13.74 8.38 6.90
CA SER A 155 -13.08 7.94 5.66
C SER A 155 -11.73 7.26 5.95
N TYR A 156 -11.30 6.41 5.04
CA TYR A 156 -10.02 5.72 5.16
C TYR A 156 -8.84 6.70 5.13
N GLU A 157 -8.91 7.77 4.34
CA GLU A 157 -7.89 8.81 4.28
C GLU A 157 -7.69 9.50 5.63
N LEU A 158 -8.76 9.95 6.27
CA LEU A 158 -8.70 10.58 7.59
C LEU A 158 -8.21 9.59 8.65
N PHE A 159 -8.70 8.36 8.62
CA PHE A 159 -8.26 7.31 9.52
C PHE A 159 -6.74 7.05 9.43
N VAL A 160 -6.18 6.95 8.22
CA VAL A 160 -4.73 6.77 8.03
C VAL A 160 -3.97 8.01 8.50
N SER A 161 -4.47 9.22 8.19
CA SER A 161 -3.86 10.47 8.62
C SER A 161 -3.77 10.56 10.15
N ASP A 162 -4.86 10.25 10.85
CA ASP A 162 -4.90 10.25 12.32
C ASP A 162 -3.91 9.25 12.93
N LEU A 163 -3.79 8.05 12.34
CA LEU A 163 -2.82 7.06 12.80
C LEU A 163 -1.37 7.52 12.56
N MET A 164 -1.10 8.20 11.45
CA MET A 164 0.24 8.74 11.15
C MET A 164 0.67 9.85 12.10
N GLU A 165 -0.28 10.62 12.64
CA GLU A 165 0.01 11.65 13.66
C GLU A 165 0.30 11.05 15.05
N MET A 166 -0.13 9.81 15.28
CA MET A 166 0.08 9.09 16.55
C MET A 166 1.36 8.25 16.57
N ASP A 167 1.96 7.96 15.41
CA ASP A 167 3.16 7.16 15.21
C ASP A 167 4.43 8.02 15.22
#